data_2c36acf5c8dfb257a04e713bff136b37
#
_entry.id   2c36acf5c8dfb257a04e713bff136b37
#
_cell.length_a   1.000
_cell.length_b   1.000
_cell.length_c   1.000
_cell.angle_alpha   90.00
_cell.angle_beta   90.00
_cell.angle_gamma   90.00
#
_symmetry.space_group_name_H-M   'P 1'
#
loop_
_entity.id
_entity.type
_entity.pdbx_description
1 polymer ?
#
loop_
_entity_poly.entity_id
_entity_poly.type
_entity_poly.pdbx_seq_one_letter_code
_entity_poly.pdbx_strand_id
1 'polypeptide(L)'
;MSVDTKTRLAVALHYYKTGAPRVVAKGKGVIGAKIIELARAHDIPIEENEVLAGALSHVEIGDEIPAELYKAVAEVLIFVLRLSGRIR
;
A
#
# COMPACT_ATOMS: atom_id res chain seq x y z
N MET A 1 12.67 16.87 -8.14
CA MET A 1 12.26 15.67 -8.87
C MET A 1 10.81 15.78 -9.27
N SER A 2 10.51 15.58 -10.52
CA SER A 2 9.12 15.63 -10.97
C SER A 2 8.48 14.26 -10.84
N VAL A 3 7.20 14.27 -10.49
CA VAL A 3 6.43 13.04 -10.39
C VAL A 3 5.41 13.03 -11.53
N ASP A 4 5.40 11.95 -12.30
CA ASP A 4 4.41 11.79 -13.33
C ASP A 4 3.11 11.28 -12.70
N THR A 5 2.20 12.19 -12.37
CA THR A 5 0.96 11.85 -11.72
C THR A 5 0.02 11.03 -12.61
N LYS A 6 0.24 11.02 -13.93
CA LYS A 6 -0.60 10.26 -14.85
C LYS A 6 -0.38 8.77 -14.74
N THR A 7 0.82 8.35 -14.37
CA THR A 7 1.17 6.93 -14.25
C THR A 7 1.32 6.47 -12.82
N ARG A 8 1.25 7.38 -11.86
CA ARG A 8 1.44 7.03 -10.47
C ARG A 8 0.30 6.15 -9.97
N LEU A 9 0.67 5.01 -9.42
CA LEU A 9 -0.27 4.05 -8.88
C LEU A 9 -0.10 3.96 -7.36
N ALA A 10 -1.20 4.05 -6.63
CA ALA A 10 -1.19 3.88 -5.19
C ALA A 10 -2.20 2.82 -4.79
N VAL A 11 -1.83 1.99 -3.84
CA VAL A 11 -2.72 0.98 -3.26
C VAL A 11 -2.61 1.09 -1.75
N ALA A 12 -3.75 1.23 -1.08
CA ALA A 12 -3.80 1.28 0.37
C ALA A 12 -4.23 -0.07 0.92
N LEU A 13 -3.52 -0.53 1.92
CA LEU A 13 -3.79 -1.80 2.58
C LEU A 13 -4.16 -1.56 4.02
N HIS A 14 -5.04 -2.38 4.54
CA HIS A 14 -5.34 -2.41 5.97
C HIS A 14 -5.16 -3.84 6.49
N TYR A 15 -4.43 -3.95 7.60
CA TYR A 15 -4.18 -5.24 8.23
C TYR A 15 -4.97 -5.31 9.54
N TYR A 16 -5.94 -6.20 9.57
CA TYR A 16 -6.82 -6.36 10.72
C TYR A 16 -6.26 -7.28 11.81
N LYS A 17 -5.02 -7.74 11.64
CA LYS A 17 -4.33 -8.66 12.55
C LYS A 17 -4.91 -10.08 12.54
N THR A 18 -5.90 -10.35 11.73
CA THR A 18 -6.43 -11.69 11.50
C THR A 18 -6.54 -11.88 10.00
N GLY A 19 -6.01 -12.98 9.51
CA GLY A 19 -6.00 -13.23 8.06
C GLY A 19 -5.00 -12.35 7.34
N ALA A 20 -5.18 -12.18 6.05
CA ALA A 20 -4.31 -11.37 5.21
C ALA A 20 -4.77 -9.91 5.18
N PRO A 21 -3.87 -8.96 4.88
CA PRO A 21 -4.28 -7.58 4.64
C PRO A 21 -5.29 -7.48 3.52
N ARG A 22 -6.13 -6.44 3.56
CA ARG A 22 -7.13 -6.18 2.53
C ARG A 22 -6.80 -4.89 1.80
N VAL A 23 -7.13 -4.85 0.51
CA VAL A 23 -7.04 -3.61 -0.27
C VAL A 23 -8.24 -2.75 0.09
N VAL A 24 -7.99 -1.55 0.59
CA VAL A 24 -9.08 -0.63 0.99
C VAL A 24 -9.21 0.55 0.05
N ALA A 25 -8.18 0.84 -0.74
CA ALA A 25 -8.25 1.89 -1.76
C ALA A 25 -7.19 1.61 -2.80
N LYS A 26 -7.46 2.00 -4.02
CA LYS A 26 -6.47 1.96 -5.09
C LYS A 26 -6.80 3.02 -6.13
N GLY A 27 -5.79 3.54 -6.77
CA GLY A 27 -6.00 4.55 -7.80
C GLY A 27 -4.74 4.85 -8.56
N LYS A 28 -4.93 5.39 -9.76
CA LYS A 28 -3.86 5.73 -10.68
C LYS A 28 -3.96 7.22 -11.03
N GLY A 29 -2.83 7.84 -11.30
CA GLY A 29 -2.79 9.25 -11.68
C GLY A 29 -3.26 10.16 -10.55
N VAL A 30 -4.25 11.00 -10.82
CA VAL A 30 -4.77 11.96 -9.84
C VAL A 30 -5.34 11.24 -8.62
N ILE A 31 -6.04 10.15 -8.82
CA ILE A 31 -6.59 9.37 -7.72
C ILE A 31 -5.47 8.78 -6.85
N GLY A 32 -4.44 8.23 -7.49
CA GLY A 32 -3.28 7.70 -6.77
C GLY A 32 -2.58 8.79 -5.95
N ALA A 33 -2.39 9.97 -6.52
CA ALA A 33 -1.79 11.10 -5.81
C ALA A 33 -2.64 11.52 -4.61
N LYS A 34 -3.95 11.48 -4.74
CA LYS A 34 -4.87 11.81 -3.65
C LYS A 34 -4.78 10.81 -2.50
N ILE A 35 -4.68 9.53 -2.83
CA ILE A 35 -4.50 8.48 -1.81
C ILE A 35 -3.21 8.74 -1.02
N ILE A 36 -2.13 9.07 -1.70
CA ILE A 36 -0.85 9.35 -1.03
C ILE A 36 -0.95 10.60 -0.16
N GLU A 37 -1.59 11.64 -0.66
CA GLU A 37 -1.81 12.87 0.09
C GLU A 37 -2.57 12.60 1.38
N LEU A 38 -3.65 11.84 1.30
CA LEU A 38 -4.45 11.49 2.48
C LEU A 38 -3.65 10.63 3.47
N ALA A 39 -2.84 9.71 2.96
CA ALA A 39 -1.99 8.88 3.82
C ALA A 39 -1.01 9.74 4.59
N ARG A 40 -0.39 10.72 3.95
CA ARG A 40 0.53 11.64 4.62
C ARG A 40 -0.18 12.50 5.66
N ALA A 41 -1.38 12.98 5.33
CA ALA A 41 -2.16 13.81 6.24
C ALA A 41 -2.56 13.08 7.52
N HIS A 42 -2.70 11.75 7.44
CA HIS A 42 -3.11 10.91 8.57
C HIS A 42 -1.96 10.09 9.16
N ASP A 43 -0.72 10.42 8.80
CA ASP A 43 0.48 9.74 9.29
C ASP A 43 0.48 8.23 9.01
N ILE A 44 -0.12 7.84 7.89
CA ILE A 44 -0.11 6.46 7.44
C ILE A 44 1.21 6.20 6.71
N PRO A 45 1.97 5.17 7.09
CA PRO A 45 3.24 4.89 6.44
C PRO A 45 3.08 4.58 4.96
N ILE A 46 4.03 5.06 4.16
CA ILE A 46 4.03 4.86 2.71
C ILE A 46 5.34 4.17 2.33
N GLU A 47 5.22 3.11 1.55
CA GLU A 47 6.36 2.42 0.96
C GLU A 47 6.24 2.54 -0.56
N GLU A 48 7.31 2.93 -1.23
CA GLU A 48 7.32 3.02 -2.69
C GLU A 48 7.83 1.71 -3.28
N ASN A 49 6.96 1.02 -4.00
CA ASN A 49 7.30 -0.24 -4.66
C ASN A 49 6.36 -0.42 -5.85
N GLU A 50 6.83 -0.03 -7.02
CA GLU A 50 6.01 -0.06 -8.24
C GLU A 50 5.58 -1.47 -8.62
N VAL A 51 6.47 -2.44 -8.44
CA VAL A 51 6.15 -3.82 -8.79
C VAL A 51 5.04 -4.36 -7.90
N LEU A 52 5.16 -4.15 -6.60
CA LEU A 52 4.15 -4.61 -5.65
C LEU A 52 2.82 -3.88 -5.85
N ALA A 53 2.86 -2.56 -6.04
CA ALA A 53 1.65 -1.78 -6.29
C ALA A 53 0.96 -2.27 -7.56
N GLY A 54 1.72 -2.55 -8.62
CA GLY A 54 1.18 -3.10 -9.85
C GLY A 54 0.47 -4.42 -9.64
N ALA A 55 1.09 -5.33 -8.88
CA ALA A 55 0.47 -6.62 -8.58
C ALA A 55 -0.78 -6.45 -7.72
N LEU A 56 -0.74 -5.58 -6.72
CA LEU A 56 -1.88 -5.34 -5.84
C LEU A 56 -3.03 -4.63 -6.54
N SER A 57 -2.75 -3.88 -7.60
CA SER A 57 -3.80 -3.15 -8.33
C SER A 57 -4.83 -4.07 -8.97
N HIS A 58 -4.52 -5.34 -9.14
CA HIS A 58 -5.45 -6.34 -9.68
C HIS A 58 -6.38 -6.93 -8.62
N VAL A 59 -6.15 -6.63 -7.35
CA VAL A 59 -6.99 -7.10 -6.25
C VAL A 59 -8.17 -6.14 -6.10
N GLU A 60 -9.36 -6.68 -5.96
CA GLU A 60 -10.56 -5.85 -5.78
C GLU A 60 -10.55 -5.19 -4.40
N ILE A 61 -11.08 -3.98 -4.34
CA ILE A 61 -11.24 -3.27 -3.06
C ILE A 61 -12.13 -4.09 -2.13
N GLY A 62 -11.68 -4.29 -0.91
CA GLY A 62 -12.37 -5.10 0.08
C GLY A 62 -11.87 -6.53 0.17
N ASP A 63 -11.13 -6.99 -0.83
CA ASP A 63 -10.61 -8.36 -0.85
C ASP A 63 -9.26 -8.45 -0.16
N GLU A 64 -8.99 -9.61 0.39
CA GLU A 64 -7.66 -9.94 0.91
C GLU A 64 -6.67 -10.07 -0.23
N ILE A 65 -5.41 -9.75 0.05
CA ILE A 65 -4.36 -9.98 -0.93
C ILE A 65 -4.22 -11.48 -1.20
N PRO A 66 -3.86 -11.87 -2.43
CA PRO A 66 -3.68 -13.28 -2.74
C PRO A 66 -2.43 -13.86 -2.08
N ALA A 67 -2.45 -15.18 -1.89
CA ALA A 67 -1.38 -15.89 -1.19
C ALA A 67 0.00 -15.65 -1.81
N GLU A 68 0.08 -15.53 -3.13
CA GLU A 68 1.36 -15.30 -3.81
C GLU A 68 2.00 -13.95 -3.45
N LEU A 69 1.24 -13.03 -2.88
CA LEU A 69 1.77 -11.72 -2.47
C LEU A 69 2.05 -11.62 -0.97
N TYR A 70 1.77 -12.66 -0.21
CA TYR A 70 1.94 -12.63 1.26
C TYR A 70 3.35 -12.25 1.67
N LYS A 71 4.34 -12.90 1.08
CA LYS A 71 5.73 -12.67 1.46
C LYS A 71 6.16 -11.24 1.16
N ALA A 72 5.86 -10.75 -0.03
CA ALA A 72 6.24 -9.40 -0.44
C ALA A 72 5.57 -8.34 0.45
N VAL A 73 4.29 -8.51 0.74
CA VAL A 73 3.56 -7.57 1.59
C VAL A 73 4.06 -7.65 3.03
N ALA A 74 4.36 -8.87 3.52
CA ALA A 74 4.88 -9.03 4.87
C ALA A 74 6.21 -8.30 5.06
N GLU A 75 7.09 -8.34 4.07
CA GLU A 75 8.36 -7.63 4.13
C GLU A 75 8.16 -6.12 4.24
N VAL A 76 7.22 -5.56 3.48
CA VAL A 76 6.88 -4.15 3.56
C VAL A 76 6.30 -3.80 4.93
N LEU A 77 5.39 -4.61 5.44
CA LEU A 77 4.78 -4.36 6.75
C LEU A 77 5.81 -4.37 7.88
N ILE A 78 6.75 -5.30 7.84
CA ILE A 78 7.82 -5.37 8.85
C ILE A 78 8.68 -4.10 8.78
N PHE A 79 9.07 -3.69 7.57
CA PHE A 79 9.86 -2.49 7.37
C PHE A 79 9.15 -1.25 7.92
N VAL A 80 7.87 -1.10 7.58
CA VAL A 80 7.06 0.03 8.02
C VAL A 80 6.92 0.05 9.54
N LEU A 81 6.67 -1.11 10.15
CA LEU A 81 6.53 -1.20 11.60
C LEU A 81 7.83 -0.85 12.32
N ARG A 82 8.96 -1.22 11.76
CA ARG A 82 10.27 -0.83 12.31
C ARG A 82 10.47 0.68 12.27
N LEU A 83 10.12 1.31 11.15
CA LEU A 83 10.23 2.75 11.01
C LEU A 83 9.35 3.48 12.01
N SER A 84 8.20 2.92 12.33
CA SER A 84 7.28 3.54 13.29
C SER A 84 7.64 3.24 14.74
N GLY A 85 8.67 2.42 14.98
CA GLY A 85 9.10 2.07 16.33
C GLY A 85 8.19 1.09 17.04
N ARG A 86 7.32 0.40 16.36
CA ARG A 86 6.36 -0.53 16.95
C ARG A 86 6.93 -1.93 17.16
N ILE A 87 8.01 -2.27 16.50
CA ILE A 87 8.71 -3.54 16.67
C ILE A 87 10.03 -3.27 17.36
N ARG A 88 10.32 -4.04 18.40
CA ARG A 88 11.53 -3.91 19.19
C ARG A 88 12.39 -5.14 19.12
#